data_525fa675fbed9e3675aa03aedec1b5e1
#
_entry.id   525fa675fbed9e3675aa03aedec1b5e1
#
_cell.length_a   1.000
_cell.length_b   1.000
_cell.length_c   1.000
_cell.angle_alpha   90.00
_cell.angle_beta   90.00
_cell.angle_gamma   90.00
#
_symmetry.space_group_name_H-M   'P 1'
#
loop_
_entity.id
_entity.type
_entity.pdbx_description
1 polymer ?
#
loop_
_entity_poly.entity_id
_entity_poly.type
_entity_poly.pdbx_seq_one_letter_code
_entity_poly.pdbx_strand_id
1 'polypeptide(L)'
;MLEMLCSLLCRLFFFTGAVRDEGSYPKPLSKEEEHRCLSLARAGDKNARDKLVRHNMRLVAHVVKKYTGAAETDDMISVGSIGLIKAINTYEPSRGTRLATYTARCIENEILMFIRAGKKHKSTLSLSDPVGTDKDGNEL
;
A
#
# COMPACT_ATOMS: atom_id res chain seq x y z
N MET A 1 -23.33 10.61 -24.91
CA MET A 1 -23.80 9.98 -23.64
C MET A 1 -23.38 8.53 -23.53
N LEU A 2 -23.62 7.72 -24.54
CA LEU A 2 -23.28 6.28 -24.54
C LEU A 2 -21.76 6.05 -24.47
N GLU A 3 -20.95 6.87 -25.15
CA GLU A 3 -19.48 6.78 -25.13
C GLU A 3 -18.88 7.16 -23.78
N MET A 4 -19.45 8.14 -23.09
CA MET A 4 -19.01 8.51 -21.74
C MET A 4 -19.31 7.41 -20.72
N LEU A 5 -20.48 6.78 -20.83
CA LEU A 5 -20.88 5.66 -19.97
C LEU A 5 -19.98 4.44 -20.20
N CYS A 6 -19.66 4.14 -21.45
CA CYS A 6 -18.77 3.05 -21.85
C CYS A 6 -17.32 3.29 -21.34
N SER A 7 -16.83 4.52 -21.43
CA SER A 7 -15.51 4.93 -20.91
C SER A 7 -15.44 4.83 -19.38
N LEU A 8 -16.51 5.20 -18.69
CA LEU A 8 -16.62 5.10 -17.23
C LEU A 8 -16.67 3.64 -16.77
N LEU A 9 -17.45 2.81 -17.47
CA LEU A 9 -17.55 1.37 -17.22
C LEU A 9 -16.22 0.65 -17.50
N CYS A 10 -15.52 1.01 -18.58
CA CYS A 10 -14.19 0.47 -18.87
C CYS A 10 -13.17 0.86 -17.80
N ARG A 11 -13.22 2.09 -17.27
CA ARG A 11 -12.34 2.51 -16.17
C ARG A 11 -12.63 1.80 -14.86
N LEU A 12 -13.92 1.58 -14.53
CA LEU A 12 -14.34 0.79 -13.37
C LEU A 12 -13.96 -0.69 -13.53
N PHE A 13 -14.13 -1.25 -14.73
CA PHE A 13 -13.77 -2.65 -15.01
C PHE A 13 -12.24 -2.86 -14.97
N PHE A 14 -11.47 -1.90 -15.46
CA PHE A 14 -10.01 -1.92 -15.36
C PHE A 14 -9.52 -1.79 -13.92
N PHE A 15 -10.21 -1.00 -13.11
CA PHE A 15 -9.88 -0.83 -11.69
C PHE A 15 -10.20 -2.09 -10.86
N THR A 16 -11.33 -2.74 -11.13
CA THR A 16 -11.71 -3.98 -10.43
C THR A 16 -10.94 -5.21 -10.91
N GLY A 17 -10.53 -5.25 -12.17
CA GLY A 17 -9.71 -6.34 -12.72
C GLY A 17 -8.26 -6.32 -12.28
N ALA A 18 -7.72 -5.13 -11.97
CA ALA A 18 -6.32 -4.96 -11.55
C ALA A 18 -6.02 -5.45 -10.12
N VAL A 19 -7.05 -5.65 -9.29
CA VAL A 19 -6.88 -5.99 -7.86
C VAL A 19 -6.84 -7.50 -7.61
N ARG A 20 -7.21 -8.34 -8.59
CA ARG A 20 -7.42 -9.79 -8.36
C ARG A 20 -6.37 -10.75 -8.91
N ASP A 21 -5.40 -10.26 -9.66
CA ASP A 21 -4.43 -11.16 -10.31
C ASP A 21 -3.01 -10.93 -9.78
N GLU A 22 -2.52 -11.87 -9.00
CA GLU A 22 -1.11 -11.87 -8.52
C GLU A 22 -0.09 -11.89 -9.67
N GLY A 23 -0.53 -12.17 -10.90
CA GLY A 23 0.23 -12.07 -12.14
C GLY A 23 0.18 -10.72 -12.85
N SER A 24 -0.67 -9.79 -12.38
CA SER A 24 -0.98 -8.55 -13.09
C SER A 24 0.02 -7.40 -12.88
N TYR A 25 0.93 -7.51 -11.93
CA TYR A 25 1.93 -6.46 -11.72
C TYR A 25 3.04 -6.52 -12.76
N PRO A 26 3.50 -5.37 -13.29
CA PRO A 26 4.60 -5.35 -14.25
C PRO A 26 5.86 -5.98 -13.68
N LYS A 27 6.70 -6.53 -14.56
CA LYS A 27 8.00 -7.07 -14.17
C LYS A 27 8.89 -5.99 -13.54
N PRO A 28 9.78 -6.35 -12.62
CA PRO A 28 10.77 -5.41 -12.10
C PRO A 28 11.60 -4.77 -13.23
N LEU A 29 11.99 -3.52 -13.03
CA LEU A 29 12.89 -2.83 -13.95
C LEU A 29 14.29 -3.45 -13.91
N SER A 30 15.03 -3.37 -15.03
CA SER A 30 16.46 -3.66 -15.04
C SER A 30 17.20 -2.64 -14.16
N LYS A 31 18.42 -2.97 -13.74
CA LYS A 31 19.24 -2.08 -12.90
C LYS A 31 19.52 -0.73 -13.58
N GLU A 32 19.75 -0.77 -14.88
CA GLU A 32 20.03 0.41 -15.72
C GLU A 32 18.80 1.31 -15.83
N GLU A 33 17.63 0.71 -16.09
CA GLU A 33 16.36 1.44 -16.15
C GLU A 33 15.95 2.01 -14.79
N GLU A 34 16.13 1.25 -13.72
CA GLU A 34 15.86 1.69 -12.35
C GLU A 34 16.72 2.91 -12.00
N HIS A 35 18.02 2.85 -12.28
CA HIS A 35 18.94 3.96 -12.05
C HIS A 35 18.58 5.19 -12.86
N ARG A 36 18.24 5.01 -14.14
CA ARG A 36 17.77 6.09 -15.02
C ARG A 36 16.48 6.73 -14.49
N CYS A 37 15.49 5.92 -14.12
CA CYS A 37 14.24 6.42 -13.57
C CYS A 37 14.43 7.16 -12.25
N LEU A 38 15.35 6.69 -11.39
CA LEU A 38 15.69 7.36 -10.13
C LEU A 38 16.28 8.74 -10.40
N SER A 39 17.20 8.86 -11.34
CA SER A 39 17.81 10.13 -11.70
C SER A 39 16.78 11.13 -12.25
N LEU A 40 15.89 10.66 -13.13
CA LEU A 40 14.81 11.47 -13.69
C LEU A 40 13.77 11.89 -12.63
N ALA A 41 13.40 10.98 -11.77
CA ALA A 41 12.45 11.25 -10.68
C ALA A 41 13.00 12.30 -9.69
N ARG A 42 14.30 12.26 -9.41
CA ARG A 42 15.00 13.28 -8.61
C ARG A 42 14.98 14.65 -9.28
N ALA A 43 15.06 14.69 -10.61
CA ALA A 43 14.94 15.91 -11.41
C ALA A 43 13.49 16.44 -11.47
N GLY A 44 12.51 15.74 -10.90
CA GLY A 44 11.11 16.14 -10.87
C GLY A 44 10.22 15.51 -11.94
N ASP A 45 10.71 14.53 -12.70
CA ASP A 45 9.92 13.81 -13.69
C ASP A 45 8.88 12.90 -13.03
N LYS A 46 7.62 13.27 -13.17
CA LYS A 46 6.48 12.49 -12.64
C LYS A 46 6.34 11.14 -13.33
N ASN A 47 6.57 11.06 -14.63
CA ASN A 47 6.45 9.81 -15.38
C ASN A 47 7.48 8.78 -14.93
N ALA A 48 8.71 9.20 -14.67
CA ALA A 48 9.75 8.34 -14.13
C ALA A 48 9.40 7.84 -12.71
N ARG A 49 8.84 8.70 -11.87
CA ARG A 49 8.35 8.34 -10.53
C ARG A 49 7.22 7.33 -10.61
N ASP A 50 6.22 7.58 -11.44
CA ASP A 50 5.08 6.67 -11.62
C ASP A 50 5.52 5.31 -12.17
N LYS A 51 6.51 5.29 -13.05
CA LYS A 51 7.12 4.06 -13.56
C LYS A 51 7.79 3.27 -12.45
N LEU A 52 8.56 3.92 -11.58
CA LEU A 52 9.19 3.29 -10.41
C LEU A 52 8.14 2.69 -9.46
N VAL A 53 7.08 3.44 -9.14
CA VAL A 53 5.98 2.97 -8.29
C VAL A 53 5.34 1.72 -8.90
N ARG A 54 4.95 1.80 -10.16
CA ARG A 54 4.22 0.73 -10.86
C ARG A 54 5.00 -0.57 -10.93
N HIS A 55 6.28 -0.50 -11.23
CA HIS A 55 7.16 -1.67 -11.35
C HIS A 55 7.63 -2.25 -10.00
N ASN A 56 7.40 -1.53 -8.89
CA ASN A 56 7.69 -2.00 -7.53
C ASN A 56 6.44 -2.42 -6.74
N MET A 57 5.26 -2.38 -7.32
CA MET A 57 4.02 -2.82 -6.66
C MET A 57 4.03 -4.30 -6.28
N ARG A 58 4.75 -5.14 -7.01
CA ARG A 58 4.94 -6.56 -6.62
C ARG A 58 5.61 -6.70 -5.26
N LEU A 59 6.50 -5.79 -4.93
CA LEU A 59 7.17 -5.77 -3.62
C LEU A 59 6.18 -5.43 -2.51
N VAL A 60 5.24 -4.51 -2.74
CA VAL A 60 4.15 -4.22 -1.80
C VAL A 60 3.33 -5.46 -1.52
N ALA A 61 2.85 -6.16 -2.57
CA ALA A 61 2.09 -7.39 -2.44
C ALA A 61 2.87 -8.49 -1.68
N HIS A 62 4.17 -8.62 -1.97
CA HIS A 62 5.03 -9.57 -1.29
C HIS A 62 5.19 -9.30 0.21
N VAL A 63 5.37 -8.03 0.58
CA VAL A 63 5.47 -7.64 2.01
C VAL A 63 4.13 -7.83 2.71
N VAL A 64 3.01 -7.45 2.09
CA VAL A 64 1.66 -7.63 2.66
C VAL A 64 1.35 -9.09 2.98
N LYS A 65 1.81 -10.03 2.16
CA LYS A 65 1.62 -11.48 2.41
C LYS A 65 2.16 -11.93 3.76
N LYS A 66 3.20 -11.30 4.29
CA LYS A 66 3.77 -11.64 5.62
C LYS A 66 2.82 -11.30 6.76
N TYR A 67 1.89 -10.40 6.54
CA TYR A 67 0.96 -9.88 7.56
C TYR A 67 -0.48 -10.31 7.33
N THR A 68 -0.69 -11.37 6.54
CA THR A 68 -2.03 -11.92 6.27
C THR A 68 -2.75 -12.25 7.56
N GLY A 69 -4.00 -11.78 7.70
CA GLY A 69 -4.84 -11.97 8.89
C GLY A 69 -4.67 -10.91 9.98
N ALA A 70 -3.67 -10.02 9.91
CA ALA A 70 -3.49 -8.94 10.88
C ALA A 70 -4.45 -7.75 10.65
N ALA A 71 -4.82 -7.50 9.39
CA ALA A 71 -5.76 -6.47 8.96
C ALA A 71 -6.34 -6.84 7.59
N GLU A 72 -7.26 -6.02 7.09
CA GLU A 72 -7.80 -6.17 5.74
C GLU A 72 -6.68 -6.06 4.69
N THR A 73 -6.62 -7.01 3.76
CA THR A 73 -5.53 -7.08 2.77
C THR A 73 -5.49 -5.87 1.86
N ASP A 74 -6.65 -5.39 1.40
CA ASP A 74 -6.74 -4.23 0.52
C ASP A 74 -6.27 -2.94 1.21
N ASP A 75 -6.59 -2.79 2.49
CA ASP A 75 -6.11 -1.68 3.32
C ASP A 75 -4.59 -1.74 3.48
N MET A 76 -4.04 -2.91 3.73
CA MET A 76 -2.59 -3.10 3.85
C MET A 76 -1.86 -2.82 2.53
N ILE A 77 -2.43 -3.18 1.38
CA ILE A 77 -1.87 -2.84 0.06
C ILE A 77 -1.88 -1.33 -0.15
N SER A 78 -2.96 -0.65 0.21
CA SER A 78 -3.07 0.82 0.12
C SER A 78 -2.02 1.51 0.98
N VAL A 79 -1.90 1.11 2.24
CA VAL A 79 -0.90 1.64 3.18
C VAL A 79 0.53 1.32 2.73
N GLY A 80 0.77 0.10 2.25
CA GLY A 80 2.06 -0.32 1.70
C GLY A 80 2.45 0.50 0.45
N SER A 81 1.48 0.86 -0.38
CA SER A 81 1.69 1.74 -1.54
C SER A 81 2.13 3.14 -1.12
N ILE A 82 1.58 3.67 -0.03
CA ILE A 82 2.05 4.94 0.56
C ILE A 82 3.51 4.81 1.01
N GLY A 83 3.87 3.70 1.67
CA GLY A 83 5.25 3.41 2.06
C GLY A 83 6.20 3.34 0.86
N LEU A 84 5.78 2.74 -0.24
CA LEU A 84 6.53 2.70 -1.50
C LEU A 84 6.77 4.09 -2.07
N ILE A 85 5.76 4.94 -2.13
CA ILE A 85 5.87 6.32 -2.62
C ILE A 85 6.82 7.14 -1.75
N LYS A 86 6.70 7.04 -0.43
CA LYS A 86 7.62 7.69 0.52
C LYS A 86 9.05 7.22 0.31
N ALA A 87 9.27 5.92 0.12
CA ALA A 87 10.58 5.34 -0.12
C ALA A 87 11.23 5.88 -1.40
N ILE A 88 10.49 5.95 -2.51
CA ILE A 88 10.99 6.49 -3.78
C ILE A 88 11.37 7.96 -3.64
N ASN A 89 10.60 8.73 -2.89
CA ASN A 89 10.87 10.16 -2.67
C ASN A 89 12.07 10.43 -1.76
N THR A 90 12.39 9.51 -0.85
CA THR A 90 13.45 9.70 0.16
C THR A 90 14.69 8.84 -0.07
N TYR A 91 14.66 7.96 -1.06
CA TYR A 91 15.79 7.08 -1.35
C TYR A 91 17.03 7.83 -1.85
N GLU A 92 18.16 7.51 -1.25
CA GLU A 92 19.48 8.06 -1.64
C GLU A 92 20.44 6.92 -2.02
N PRO A 93 20.81 6.81 -3.31
CA PRO A 93 21.75 5.79 -3.77
C PRO A 93 23.11 5.84 -3.09
N SER A 94 23.53 7.04 -2.64
CA SER A 94 24.83 7.28 -1.97
C SER A 94 24.99 6.52 -0.64
N ARG A 95 23.89 6.08 -0.03
CA ARG A 95 23.92 5.31 1.23
C ARG A 95 24.25 3.83 1.06
N GLY A 96 24.46 3.35 -0.16
CA GLY A 96 24.89 1.98 -0.46
C GLY A 96 23.83 0.91 -0.31
N THR A 97 22.61 1.25 0.06
CA THR A 97 21.49 0.30 0.18
C THR A 97 20.77 0.20 -1.15
N ARG A 98 20.36 -1.02 -1.55
CA ARG A 98 19.55 -1.21 -2.75
C ARG A 98 18.15 -0.62 -2.58
N LEU A 99 17.57 -0.09 -3.66
CA LEU A 99 16.22 0.45 -3.66
C LEU A 99 15.19 -0.55 -3.11
N ALA A 100 15.23 -1.80 -3.56
CA ALA A 100 14.30 -2.83 -3.11
C ALA A 100 14.37 -3.08 -1.60
N THR A 101 15.56 -3.10 -1.02
CA THR A 101 15.77 -3.31 0.41
C THR A 101 15.25 -2.12 1.24
N TYR A 102 15.56 -0.91 0.80
CA TYR A 102 15.10 0.31 1.45
C TYR A 102 13.58 0.44 1.38
N THR A 103 13.03 0.20 0.19
CA THR A 103 11.58 0.25 -0.07
C THR A 103 10.82 -0.79 0.75
N ALA A 104 11.31 -2.03 0.83
CA ALA A 104 10.70 -3.09 1.63
C ALA A 104 10.57 -2.68 3.11
N ARG A 105 11.59 -2.05 3.67
CA ARG A 105 11.55 -1.54 5.06
C ARG A 105 10.53 -0.41 5.23
N CYS A 106 10.46 0.52 4.29
CA CYS A 106 9.49 1.61 4.35
C CYS A 106 8.05 1.09 4.27
N ILE A 107 7.79 0.12 3.37
CA ILE A 107 6.48 -0.55 3.25
C ILE A 107 6.13 -1.26 4.55
N GLU A 108 7.06 -2.04 5.09
CA GLU A 108 6.86 -2.79 6.33
C GLU A 108 6.57 -1.86 7.51
N ASN A 109 7.29 -0.77 7.65
CA ASN A 109 7.06 0.22 8.70
C ASN A 109 5.65 0.84 8.63
N GLU A 110 5.19 1.22 7.44
CA GLU A 110 3.83 1.76 7.25
C GLU A 110 2.76 0.73 7.61
N ILE A 111 2.92 -0.52 7.19
CA ILE A 111 1.99 -1.62 7.52
C ILE A 111 1.97 -1.87 9.04
N LEU A 112 3.12 -1.93 9.69
CA LEU A 112 3.20 -2.12 11.14
C LEU A 112 2.54 -0.97 11.92
N MET A 113 2.76 0.27 11.50
CA MET A 113 2.08 1.44 12.08
C MET A 113 0.57 1.35 11.93
N PHE A 114 0.10 0.95 10.76
CA PHE A 114 -1.33 0.74 10.49
C PHE A 114 -1.93 -0.35 11.38
N ILE A 115 -1.28 -1.50 11.52
CA ILE A 115 -1.73 -2.60 12.38
C ILE A 115 -1.78 -2.17 13.86
N ARG A 116 -0.78 -1.44 14.34
CA ARG A 116 -0.74 -0.92 15.71
C ARG A 116 -1.87 0.07 15.98
N ALA A 117 -2.14 0.97 15.05
CA ALA A 117 -3.26 1.91 15.14
C ALA A 117 -4.60 1.17 15.19
N GLY A 118 -4.78 0.15 14.35
CA GLY A 118 -5.98 -0.69 14.35
C GLY A 118 -6.20 -1.44 15.68
N LYS A 119 -5.14 -1.98 16.27
CA LYS A 119 -5.21 -2.62 17.60
C LYS A 119 -5.60 -1.64 18.70
N LYS A 120 -5.05 -0.43 18.65
CA LYS A 120 -5.39 0.62 19.62
C LYS A 120 -6.87 1.00 19.53
N HIS A 121 -7.41 1.11 18.32
CA HIS A 121 -8.85 1.40 18.13
C HIS A 121 -9.75 0.25 18.58
N LYS A 122 -9.35 -1.00 18.37
CA LYS A 122 -10.11 -2.18 18.84
C LYS A 122 -10.17 -2.28 20.36
N SER A 123 -9.17 -1.78 21.08
CA SER A 123 -9.14 -1.77 22.54
C SER A 123 -9.92 -0.60 23.15
N THR A 124 -10.37 0.36 22.34
CA THR A 124 -11.19 1.48 22.78
C THR A 124 -12.65 1.04 22.82
N LEU A 125 -13.24 1.00 24.01
CA LEU A 125 -14.67 0.72 24.19
C LEU A 125 -15.48 1.96 23.76
N SER A 126 -16.57 1.72 23.04
CA SER A 126 -17.55 2.77 22.77
C SER A 126 -18.25 3.20 24.07
N LEU A 127 -18.48 4.49 24.24
CA LEU A 127 -19.24 5.02 25.39
C LEU A 127 -20.70 4.55 25.40
N SER A 128 -21.21 4.06 24.27
CA SER A 128 -22.57 3.52 24.15
C SER A 128 -22.62 2.00 24.31
N ASP A 129 -21.47 1.32 24.40
CA ASP A 129 -21.45 -0.13 24.61
C ASP A 129 -21.68 -0.44 26.09
N PRO A 130 -22.54 -1.41 26.41
CA PRO A 130 -22.76 -1.82 27.78
C PRO A 130 -21.49 -2.40 28.39
N VAL A 131 -21.08 -1.93 29.54
CA VAL A 131 -19.86 -2.35 30.25
C VAL A 131 -20.08 -3.66 31.03
N GLY A 132 -21.29 -4.12 31.10
CA GLY A 132 -21.69 -5.35 31.77
C GLY A 132 -23.16 -5.32 32.13
N THR A 133 -23.63 -6.40 32.74
CA THR A 133 -24.99 -6.49 33.28
C THR A 133 -24.93 -6.58 34.79
N ASP A 134 -25.89 -5.94 35.47
CA ASP A 134 -26.04 -6.11 36.91
C ASP A 134 -26.67 -7.47 37.25
N LYS A 135 -26.82 -7.76 38.55
CA LYS A 135 -27.41 -9.02 39.04
C LYS A 135 -28.89 -9.20 38.62
N ASP A 136 -29.55 -8.12 38.24
CA ASP A 136 -30.95 -8.10 37.81
C ASP A 136 -31.09 -8.14 36.28
N GLY A 137 -29.96 -8.25 35.52
CA GLY A 137 -29.93 -8.39 34.07
C GLY A 137 -30.01 -7.08 33.30
N ASN A 138 -29.89 -5.92 33.97
CA ASN A 138 -29.89 -4.63 33.32
C ASN A 138 -28.47 -4.28 32.78
N GLU A 139 -28.38 -3.67 31.59
CA GLU A 139 -27.12 -3.20 31.02
C GLU A 139 -26.56 -2.03 31.84
N LEU A 140 -25.30 -2.12 32.16
CA LEU A 140 -24.56 -1.08 32.86
C LEU A 140 -23.94 -0.07 31.89
#